data_be4ac0c9f973eb3a149904a60c2269aa
#
_entry.id   be4ac0c9f973eb3a149904a60c2269aa
#
_cell.length_a   1.000
_cell.length_b   1.000
_cell.length_c   1.000
_cell.angle_alpha   90.00
_cell.angle_beta   90.00
_cell.angle_gamma   90.00
#
_symmetry.space_group_name_H-M   'P 1'
#
loop_
_entity.id
_entity.type
_entity.pdbx_description
1 polymer ?
#
loop_
_entity_poly.entity_id
_entity_poly.type
_entity_poly.pdbx_seq_one_letter_code
_entity_poly.pdbx_strand_id
1 'polypeptide(L)'
;MKVPVVAHLLAPSGPIPNHPRWPLLVYPQAVRNPRPEDFETLFTRNGWPAAWRDGVFPFPHYHSNAHEALGVYEGEVTVQFGGNGGVEVTAGPGDVIVLPAGTGHKKISSRGALGVVGAYPEGAKPDTCMPPFARAAKNAQSVLRVGLPSADPVHGPGGPLFEHWR
;
A
#
# COMPACT_ATOMS: atom_id res chain seq x y z
N MET A 1 17.56 12.64 11.62
CA MET A 1 17.44 11.19 11.94
C MET A 1 16.31 10.61 11.11
N LYS A 2 16.59 9.56 10.35
CA LYS A 2 15.54 8.90 9.57
C LYS A 2 14.63 8.11 10.52
N VAL A 3 13.32 8.28 10.39
CA VAL A 3 12.36 7.45 11.12
C VAL A 3 12.39 6.05 10.51
N PRO A 4 12.51 5.00 11.29
CA PRO A 4 12.57 3.63 10.76
C PRO A 4 11.29 3.24 10.04
N VAL A 5 11.44 2.49 8.95
CA VAL A 5 10.31 1.84 8.27
C VAL A 5 9.82 0.69 9.15
N VAL A 6 8.50 0.63 9.34
CA VAL A 6 7.86 -0.45 10.10
C VAL A 6 7.34 -1.49 9.12
N ALA A 7 7.71 -2.76 9.32
CA ALA A 7 7.33 -3.86 8.43
C ALA A 7 6.38 -4.83 9.14
N HIS A 8 5.33 -5.25 8.44
CA HIS A 8 4.37 -6.24 8.93
C HIS A 8 4.22 -7.35 7.88
N LEU A 9 4.74 -8.53 8.17
CA LEU A 9 4.49 -9.70 7.32
C LEU A 9 3.14 -10.30 7.71
N LEU A 10 2.25 -10.45 6.74
CA LEU A 10 0.86 -10.83 6.96
C LEU A 10 0.60 -12.25 6.44
N ALA A 11 0.10 -13.12 7.32
CA ALA A 11 -0.32 -14.46 6.93
C ALA A 11 -1.60 -14.42 6.09
N PRO A 12 -1.86 -15.42 5.23
CA PRO A 12 -3.14 -15.50 4.52
C PRO A 12 -4.32 -15.48 5.47
N SER A 13 -5.41 -14.82 5.07
CA SER A 13 -6.64 -14.72 5.87
C SER A 13 -7.84 -15.04 4.98
N GLY A 14 -8.40 -16.24 5.08
CA GLY A 14 -9.49 -16.68 4.23
C GLY A 14 -9.15 -16.51 2.75
N PRO A 15 -9.99 -15.81 1.96
CA PRO A 15 -9.76 -15.61 0.53
C PRO A 15 -8.71 -14.52 0.23
N ILE A 16 -8.20 -13.85 1.24
CA ILE A 16 -7.19 -12.81 1.10
C ILE A 16 -5.82 -13.47 1.20
N PRO A 17 -5.02 -13.46 0.10
CA PRO A 17 -3.74 -14.19 0.10
C PRO A 17 -2.67 -13.48 0.91
N ASN A 18 -2.68 -12.17 0.97
CA ASN A 18 -1.56 -11.35 1.38
C ASN A 18 -0.28 -11.75 0.61
N HIS A 19 0.84 -11.11 0.84
CA HIS A 19 2.07 -11.55 0.17
C HIS A 19 2.84 -12.51 1.08
N PRO A 20 3.22 -13.71 0.58
CA PRO A 20 3.83 -14.73 1.43
C PRO A 20 5.25 -14.40 1.92
N ARG A 21 5.95 -13.49 1.23
CA ARG A 21 7.34 -13.16 1.55
C ARG A 21 7.56 -11.68 1.87
N TRP A 22 6.80 -10.78 1.27
CA TRP A 22 7.06 -9.34 1.36
C TRP A 22 6.07 -8.68 2.32
N PRO A 23 6.60 -8.00 3.35
CA PRO A 23 5.75 -7.33 4.32
C PRO A 23 5.13 -6.04 3.79
N LEU A 24 4.02 -5.66 4.40
CA LEU A 24 3.50 -4.30 4.38
C LEU A 24 4.53 -3.38 4.99
N LEU A 25 4.77 -2.22 4.38
CA LEU A 25 5.73 -1.24 4.89
C LEU A 25 5.02 0.06 5.25
N VAL A 26 5.34 0.59 6.42
CA VAL A 26 4.87 1.91 6.87
C VAL A 26 6.08 2.83 6.99
N TYR A 27 6.02 3.97 6.29
CA TYR A 27 7.05 5.02 6.31
C TYR A 27 6.50 6.21 7.09
N PRO A 28 6.72 6.28 8.41
CA PRO A 28 6.19 7.39 9.21
C PRO A 28 6.83 8.71 8.79
N GLN A 29 5.98 9.73 8.60
CA GLN A 29 6.43 11.08 8.29
C GLN A 29 7.42 11.15 7.13
N ALA A 30 7.11 10.45 6.05
CA ALA A 30 7.92 10.43 4.83
C ALA A 30 7.99 11.80 4.16
N VAL A 31 6.91 12.56 4.25
CA VAL A 31 6.82 13.93 3.74
C VAL A 31 6.25 14.82 4.85
N ARG A 32 6.95 15.92 5.13
CA ARG A 32 6.51 16.88 6.15
C ARG A 32 5.48 17.84 5.56
N ASN A 33 4.36 18.08 6.27
CA ASN A 33 3.30 19.00 5.86
C ASN A 33 2.90 18.81 4.39
N PRO A 34 2.46 17.61 4.00
CA PRO A 34 2.28 17.28 2.59
C PRO A 34 1.06 17.97 1.99
N ARG A 35 1.23 18.38 0.74
CA ARG A 35 0.13 18.63 -0.19
C ARG A 35 0.01 17.38 -1.07
N PRO A 36 -1.14 17.15 -1.72
CA PRO A 36 -1.25 16.00 -2.63
C PRO A 36 -0.20 16.01 -3.73
N GLU A 37 0.17 17.18 -4.25
CA GLU A 37 1.20 17.32 -5.28
C GLU A 37 2.57 16.83 -4.83
N ASP A 38 2.88 16.95 -3.55
CA ASP A 38 4.17 16.52 -3.01
C ASP A 38 4.30 14.99 -3.12
N PHE A 39 3.25 14.24 -2.83
CA PHE A 39 3.24 12.79 -3.03
C PHE A 39 3.22 12.42 -4.51
N GLU A 40 2.45 13.12 -5.32
CA GLU A 40 2.39 12.87 -6.76
C GLU A 40 3.76 13.01 -7.40
N THR A 41 4.48 14.06 -7.05
CA THR A 41 5.84 14.29 -7.53
C THR A 41 6.81 13.22 -7.02
N LEU A 42 6.76 12.93 -5.72
CA LEU A 42 7.64 11.96 -5.08
C LEU A 42 7.49 10.57 -5.70
N PHE A 43 6.26 10.07 -5.76
CA PHE A 43 5.99 8.73 -6.28
C PHE A 43 6.34 8.63 -7.77
N THR A 44 5.92 9.61 -8.56
CA THR A 44 6.15 9.59 -10.00
C THR A 44 7.65 9.60 -10.34
N ARG A 45 8.44 10.44 -9.68
CA ARG A 45 9.89 10.49 -9.95
C ARG A 45 10.60 9.18 -9.56
N ASN A 46 10.03 8.42 -8.63
CA ASN A 46 10.60 7.14 -8.20
C ASN A 46 10.02 5.94 -8.97
N GLY A 47 9.37 6.18 -10.09
CA GLY A 47 8.85 5.11 -10.94
C GLY A 47 7.50 4.53 -10.50
N TRP A 48 6.80 5.22 -9.61
CA TRP A 48 5.43 4.90 -9.18
C TRP A 48 4.49 6.02 -9.61
N PRO A 49 4.06 6.05 -10.89
CA PRO A 49 3.19 7.13 -11.35
C PRO A 49 1.94 7.26 -10.50
N ALA A 50 1.66 8.48 -10.06
CA ALA A 50 0.48 8.76 -9.26
C ALA A 50 -0.78 8.51 -10.11
N ALA A 51 -1.74 7.79 -9.55
CA ALA A 51 -2.91 7.33 -10.28
C ALA A 51 -4.20 8.02 -9.84
N TRP A 52 -4.34 8.36 -8.57
CA TRP A 52 -5.58 8.93 -8.05
C TRP A 52 -5.37 9.67 -6.73
N ARG A 53 -6.35 10.54 -6.41
CA ARG A 53 -6.55 11.15 -5.10
C ARG A 53 -7.92 10.72 -4.60
N ASP A 54 -7.99 10.04 -3.46
CA ASP A 54 -9.25 9.55 -2.91
C ASP A 54 -9.06 9.15 -1.43
N GLY A 55 -9.98 8.37 -0.90
CA GLY A 55 -9.87 7.71 0.40
C GLY A 55 -9.48 6.24 0.25
N VAL A 56 -9.90 5.44 1.21
CA VAL A 56 -9.74 3.98 1.20
C VAL A 56 -11.11 3.34 1.29
N PHE A 57 -11.36 2.32 0.48
CA PHE A 57 -12.67 1.64 0.50
C PHE A 57 -12.98 1.03 1.87
N PRO A 58 -14.24 1.12 2.34
CA PRO A 58 -14.65 0.58 3.64
C PRO A 58 -14.98 -0.92 3.60
N PHE A 59 -14.61 -1.63 2.55
CA PHE A 59 -14.79 -3.07 2.42
C PHE A 59 -13.43 -3.73 2.14
N PRO A 60 -13.26 -5.02 2.52
CA PRO A 60 -11.98 -5.70 2.30
C PRO A 60 -11.75 -5.90 0.80
N HIS A 61 -10.54 -5.56 0.34
CA HIS A 61 -10.15 -5.73 -1.06
C HIS A 61 -8.63 -5.85 -1.15
N TYR A 62 -8.14 -6.34 -2.29
CA TYR A 62 -6.70 -6.38 -2.60
C TYR A 62 -6.49 -6.28 -4.10
N HIS A 63 -5.26 -6.02 -4.49
CA HIS A 63 -4.82 -6.03 -5.90
C HIS A 63 -3.94 -7.27 -6.10
N SER A 64 -4.29 -8.12 -7.07
CA SER A 64 -3.54 -9.36 -7.29
C SER A 64 -2.35 -9.19 -8.24
N ASN A 65 -2.33 -8.09 -8.99
CA ASN A 65 -1.40 -7.89 -10.10
C ASN A 65 -0.51 -6.65 -9.95
N ALA A 66 -0.57 -5.96 -8.82
CA ALA A 66 0.21 -4.74 -8.62
C ALA A 66 0.48 -4.48 -7.14
N HIS A 67 1.65 -3.92 -6.85
CA HIS A 67 1.94 -3.27 -5.57
C HIS A 67 1.29 -1.90 -5.54
N GLU A 68 1.10 -1.33 -4.36
CA GLU A 68 0.48 -0.02 -4.20
C GLU A 68 1.23 0.82 -3.17
N ALA A 69 1.33 2.12 -3.42
CA ALA A 69 1.78 3.10 -2.44
C ALA A 69 0.64 4.06 -2.13
N LEU A 70 0.45 4.35 -0.85
CA LEU A 70 -0.55 5.28 -0.35
C LEU A 70 0.15 6.39 0.43
N GLY A 71 -0.06 7.65 0.03
CA GLY A 71 0.43 8.82 0.75
C GLY A 71 -0.73 9.61 1.34
N VAL A 72 -0.78 9.73 2.65
CA VAL A 72 -1.84 10.50 3.32
C VAL A 72 -1.45 11.96 3.36
N TYR A 73 -2.26 12.85 2.77
CA TYR A 73 -2.01 14.28 2.80
C TYR A 73 -3.00 15.08 3.65
N GLU A 74 -4.15 14.50 3.99
CA GLU A 74 -5.18 15.17 4.78
C GLU A 74 -5.95 14.16 5.61
N GLY A 75 -6.30 14.53 6.84
CA GLY A 75 -7.07 13.67 7.75
C GLY A 75 -6.26 12.54 8.34
N GLU A 76 -6.95 11.67 9.08
CA GLU A 76 -6.36 10.48 9.69
C GLU A 76 -7.21 9.27 9.35
N VAL A 77 -6.59 8.16 9.03
CA VAL A 77 -7.28 6.93 8.65
C VAL A 77 -6.75 5.74 9.44
N THR A 78 -7.65 4.89 9.92
CA THR A 78 -7.30 3.57 10.45
C THR A 78 -7.73 2.52 9.43
N VAL A 79 -6.77 1.72 8.99
CA VAL A 79 -6.96 0.68 7.97
C VAL A 79 -6.61 -0.66 8.58
N GLN A 80 -7.48 -1.66 8.38
CA GLN A 80 -7.16 -3.06 8.67
C GLN A 80 -6.46 -3.64 7.45
N PHE A 81 -5.22 -4.06 7.64
CA PHE A 81 -4.44 -4.74 6.61
C PHE A 81 -4.38 -6.23 6.88
N GLY A 82 -4.50 -7.02 5.82
CA GLY A 82 -4.32 -8.46 5.89
C GLY A 82 -5.56 -9.27 6.26
N GLY A 83 -6.73 -8.66 6.26
CA GLY A 83 -7.96 -9.34 6.66
C GLY A 83 -8.11 -9.43 8.17
N ASN A 84 -9.01 -10.32 8.66
CA ASN A 84 -9.36 -10.38 10.09
C ASN A 84 -8.18 -10.73 11.00
N GLY A 85 -7.23 -11.50 10.54
CA GLY A 85 -6.03 -11.87 11.31
C GLY A 85 -4.84 -10.92 11.15
N GLY A 86 -5.03 -9.81 10.47
CA GLY A 86 -3.98 -8.86 10.15
C GLY A 86 -3.72 -7.81 11.22
N VAL A 87 -3.30 -6.63 10.78
CA VAL A 87 -2.96 -5.52 11.67
C VAL A 87 -3.79 -4.28 11.34
N GLU A 88 -4.08 -3.47 12.34
CA GLU A 88 -4.64 -2.14 12.14
C GLU A 88 -3.51 -1.12 12.19
N VAL A 89 -3.48 -0.22 11.22
CA VAL A 89 -2.53 0.88 11.15
C VAL A 89 -3.31 2.19 11.06
N THR A 90 -2.96 3.13 11.92
CA THR A 90 -3.49 4.48 11.85
C THR A 90 -2.43 5.39 11.22
N ALA A 91 -2.80 6.04 10.12
CA ALA A 91 -1.91 6.91 9.36
C ALA A 91 -2.50 8.32 9.26
N GLY A 92 -1.63 9.31 9.30
CA GLY A 92 -1.98 10.72 9.17
C GLY A 92 -1.11 11.44 8.15
N PRO A 93 -1.28 12.76 8.00
CA PRO A 93 -0.55 13.52 6.98
C PRO A 93 0.96 13.34 7.07
N GLY A 94 1.56 12.96 5.96
CA GLY A 94 2.99 12.68 5.86
C GLY A 94 3.36 11.21 5.81
N ASP A 95 2.49 10.33 6.29
CA ASP A 95 2.76 8.89 6.30
C ASP A 95 2.57 8.27 4.93
N VAL A 96 3.41 7.31 4.60
CA VAL A 96 3.30 6.49 3.39
C VAL A 96 3.16 5.03 3.80
N ILE A 97 2.27 4.32 3.13
CA ILE A 97 2.10 2.87 3.29
C ILE A 97 2.34 2.22 1.95
N VAL A 98 3.17 1.18 1.92
CA VAL A 98 3.46 0.41 0.71
C VAL A 98 2.96 -1.02 0.90
N LEU A 99 2.07 -1.42 0.01
CA LEU A 99 1.42 -2.72 0.04
C LEU A 99 1.99 -3.59 -1.07
N PRO A 100 2.59 -4.75 -0.74
CA PRO A 100 2.88 -5.71 -1.79
C PRO A 100 1.58 -6.29 -2.35
N ALA A 101 1.62 -6.73 -3.60
CA ALA A 101 0.46 -7.37 -4.23
C ALA A 101 -0.14 -8.44 -3.31
N GLY A 102 -1.46 -8.54 -3.31
CA GLY A 102 -2.19 -9.50 -2.48
C GLY A 102 -2.58 -9.01 -1.10
N THR A 103 -2.03 -7.90 -0.64
CA THR A 103 -2.30 -7.38 0.71
C THR A 103 -3.72 -6.85 0.83
N GLY A 104 -4.52 -7.52 1.66
CA GLY A 104 -5.88 -7.07 1.95
C GLY A 104 -5.89 -5.75 2.71
N HIS A 105 -6.84 -4.87 2.38
CA HIS A 105 -7.01 -3.63 3.10
C HIS A 105 -8.48 -3.18 3.13
N LYS A 106 -8.85 -2.57 4.26
CA LYS A 106 -10.21 -2.11 4.55
C LYS A 106 -10.15 -0.92 5.48
N LYS A 107 -10.77 0.18 5.11
CA LYS A 107 -10.90 1.32 6.02
C LYS A 107 -11.81 0.96 7.19
N ILE A 108 -11.33 1.13 8.41
CA ILE A 108 -12.09 0.94 9.63
C ILE A 108 -12.74 2.24 10.07
N SER A 109 -11.97 3.33 10.09
CA SER A 109 -12.44 4.64 10.50
C SER A 109 -11.57 5.74 9.92
N SER A 110 -12.06 6.96 9.96
CA SER A 110 -11.28 8.15 9.59
C SER A 110 -11.72 9.35 10.42
N ARG A 111 -10.83 10.32 10.55
CA ARG A 111 -11.07 11.58 11.27
C ARG A 111 -10.72 12.73 10.34
N GLY A 112 -11.65 13.71 10.25
CA GLY A 112 -11.53 14.82 9.33
C GLY A 112 -11.75 14.41 7.88
N ALA A 113 -11.56 15.35 6.97
CA ALA A 113 -11.58 15.06 5.54
C ALA A 113 -10.35 14.21 5.20
N LEU A 114 -10.56 13.03 4.62
CA LEU A 114 -9.48 12.12 4.28
C LEU A 114 -9.03 12.33 2.84
N GLY A 115 -7.73 12.57 2.66
CA GLY A 115 -7.11 12.67 1.35
C GLY A 115 -5.88 11.77 1.25
N VAL A 116 -5.87 10.89 0.26
CA VAL A 116 -4.81 9.93 -0.01
C VAL A 116 -4.45 9.98 -1.49
N VAL A 117 -3.15 9.97 -1.77
CA VAL A 117 -2.63 9.77 -3.14
C VAL A 117 -2.26 8.29 -3.27
N GLY A 118 -2.79 7.64 -4.29
CA GLY A 118 -2.45 6.26 -4.64
C GLY A 118 -1.55 6.19 -5.86
N ALA A 119 -0.61 5.25 -5.85
CA ALA A 119 0.33 5.05 -6.95
C ALA A 119 0.69 3.57 -7.11
N TYR A 120 1.03 3.20 -8.33
CA TYR A 120 1.40 1.83 -8.69
C TYR A 120 2.71 1.83 -9.46
N PRO A 121 3.61 0.84 -9.23
CA PRO A 121 4.92 0.88 -9.91
C PRO A 121 4.76 0.75 -11.43
N GLU A 122 5.53 1.59 -12.12
CA GLU A 122 5.69 1.53 -13.58
C GLU A 122 4.38 1.64 -14.36
N GLY A 123 3.38 2.34 -13.77
CA GLY A 123 2.09 2.54 -14.41
C GLY A 123 1.22 1.29 -14.50
N ALA A 124 1.43 0.32 -13.61
CA ALA A 124 0.59 -0.87 -13.54
C ALA A 124 -0.89 -0.48 -13.42
N LYS A 125 -1.75 -1.28 -14.05
CA LYS A 125 -3.21 -1.12 -13.97
C LYS A 125 -3.74 -2.19 -13.01
N PRO A 126 -4.04 -1.83 -11.74
CA PRO A 126 -4.44 -2.82 -10.77
C PRO A 126 -5.84 -3.35 -11.04
N ASP A 127 -6.01 -4.66 -10.81
CA ASP A 127 -7.33 -5.23 -10.62
C ASP A 127 -7.84 -4.87 -9.21
N THR A 128 -9.11 -5.08 -8.94
CA THR A 128 -9.66 -4.96 -7.59
C THR A 128 -10.39 -6.25 -7.25
N CYS A 129 -9.80 -7.01 -6.33
CA CYS A 129 -10.37 -8.25 -5.83
C CYS A 129 -11.15 -7.93 -4.56
N MET A 130 -12.46 -8.16 -4.60
CA MET A 130 -13.38 -7.81 -3.52
C MET A 130 -14.41 -8.92 -3.30
N PRO A 131 -15.16 -8.91 -2.19
CA PRO A 131 -16.20 -9.92 -1.97
C PRO A 131 -17.15 -10.03 -3.18
N PRO A 132 -17.50 -11.26 -3.60
CA PRO A 132 -17.33 -12.54 -2.91
C PRO A 132 -16.00 -13.26 -3.15
N PHE A 133 -14.96 -12.61 -3.69
CA PHE A 133 -13.63 -13.18 -3.95
C PHE A 133 -13.69 -14.45 -4.81
N ALA A 134 -14.41 -14.38 -5.93
CA ALA A 134 -14.73 -15.53 -6.77
C ALA A 134 -13.50 -16.24 -7.38
N ARG A 135 -12.36 -15.55 -7.47
CA ARG A 135 -11.13 -16.08 -8.11
C ARG A 135 -9.95 -16.13 -7.14
N ALA A 136 -10.22 -16.39 -5.85
CA ALA A 136 -9.20 -16.30 -4.81
C ALA A 136 -7.96 -17.16 -5.11
N ALA A 137 -8.12 -18.40 -5.52
CA ALA A 137 -6.99 -19.29 -5.82
C ALA A 137 -6.16 -18.80 -7.00
N LYS A 138 -6.81 -18.35 -8.08
CA LYS A 138 -6.14 -17.80 -9.26
C LYS A 138 -5.42 -16.49 -8.91
N ASN A 139 -6.06 -15.63 -8.12
CA ASN A 139 -5.48 -14.37 -7.70
C ASN A 139 -4.26 -14.57 -6.81
N ALA A 140 -4.27 -15.56 -5.92
CA ALA A 140 -3.11 -15.93 -5.11
C ALA A 140 -1.90 -16.33 -5.99
N GLN A 141 -2.14 -17.02 -7.10
CA GLN A 141 -1.08 -17.35 -8.07
C GLN A 141 -0.56 -16.09 -8.78
N SER A 142 -1.46 -15.18 -9.13
CA SER A 142 -1.08 -13.91 -9.78
C SER A 142 -0.17 -13.07 -8.89
N VAL A 143 -0.44 -13.01 -7.60
CA VAL A 143 0.38 -12.30 -6.60
C VAL A 143 1.84 -12.73 -6.68
N LEU A 144 2.11 -14.03 -6.84
CA LEU A 144 3.47 -14.57 -6.89
C LEU A 144 4.24 -14.17 -8.15
N ARG A 145 3.56 -13.69 -9.18
CA ARG A 145 4.18 -13.26 -10.44
C ARG A 145 4.53 -11.79 -10.48
N VAL A 146 4.07 -11.02 -9.51
CA VAL A 146 4.39 -9.59 -9.46
C VAL A 146 5.81 -9.44 -8.93
N GLY A 147 6.70 -8.92 -9.78
CA GLY A 147 8.11 -8.77 -9.46
C GLY A 147 8.40 -7.56 -8.56
N LEU A 148 9.65 -7.43 -8.17
CA LEU A 148 10.12 -6.25 -7.43
C LEU A 148 9.97 -5.00 -8.31
N PRO A 149 9.60 -3.87 -7.69
CA PRO A 149 9.65 -2.59 -8.40
C PRO A 149 11.11 -2.18 -8.63
N SER A 150 11.33 -1.26 -9.56
CA SER A 150 12.67 -0.75 -9.85
C SER A 150 13.23 0.17 -8.77
N ALA A 151 12.34 0.76 -7.95
CA ALA A 151 12.71 1.70 -6.91
C ALA A 151 11.70 1.69 -5.76
N ASP A 152 12.17 2.12 -4.60
CA ASP A 152 11.35 2.43 -3.44
C ASP A 152 10.55 3.72 -3.75
N PRO A 153 9.23 3.78 -3.48
CA PRO A 153 8.45 4.96 -3.86
C PRO A 153 8.84 6.23 -3.09
N VAL A 154 9.44 6.09 -1.91
CA VAL A 154 9.85 7.23 -1.07
C VAL A 154 11.31 7.58 -1.28
N HIS A 155 12.19 6.59 -1.28
CA HIS A 155 13.64 6.81 -1.26
C HIS A 155 14.36 6.50 -2.59
N GLY A 156 13.63 6.06 -3.61
CA GLY A 156 14.22 5.77 -4.91
C GLY A 156 14.99 4.45 -4.99
N PRO A 157 15.90 4.31 -5.98
CA PRO A 157 16.69 3.09 -6.14
C PRO A 157 17.49 2.76 -4.88
N GLY A 158 17.46 1.49 -4.47
CA GLY A 158 18.20 1.04 -3.28
C GLY A 158 17.60 1.47 -1.95
N GLY A 159 16.38 2.00 -1.91
CA GLY A 159 15.74 2.40 -0.67
C GLY A 159 15.37 1.22 0.25
N PRO A 160 14.82 1.52 1.46
CA PRO A 160 14.52 0.51 2.49
C PRO A 160 13.61 -0.62 2.05
N LEU A 161 12.76 -0.40 1.05
CA LEU A 161 11.92 -1.46 0.48
C LEU A 161 12.74 -2.71 0.17
N PHE A 162 13.94 -2.54 -0.41
CA PHE A 162 14.77 -3.66 -0.84
C PHE A 162 15.48 -4.37 0.31
N GLU A 163 15.49 -3.81 1.50
CA GLU A 163 15.94 -4.49 2.72
C GLU A 163 14.88 -5.47 3.22
N HIS A 164 13.60 -5.17 2.97
CA HIS A 164 12.46 -5.95 3.43
C HIS A 164 11.90 -6.89 2.37
N TRP A 165 11.95 -6.49 1.12
CA TRP A 165 11.43 -7.27 -0.02
C TRP A 165 12.59 -7.97 -0.72
N ARG A 166 12.83 -9.19 -0.33
CA ARG A 166 13.92 -10.03 -0.87
C ARG A 166 13.43 -11.35 -1.41
#